data_ce147016e8df69a21e57750ad97890fb
#
_entry.id   ce147016e8df69a21e57750ad97890fb
#
_cell.length_a   1.000
_cell.length_b   1.000
_cell.length_c   1.000
_cell.angle_alpha   90.00
_cell.angle_beta   90.00
_cell.angle_gamma   90.00
#
_symmetry.space_group_name_H-M   'P 1'
#
loop_
_entity.id
_entity.type
_entity.pdbx_description
1 polymer ?
#
loop_
_entity_poly.entity_id
_entity_poly.type
_entity_poly.pdbx_seq_one_letter_code
_entity_poly.pdbx_strand_id
1 'polypeptide(L)'
;GVQTCALPIPSCSMLAAALPVQVSFINTSDEHIADVQFTIESTPDWIVSGMMRHSVSMLLPCEERLVSLELWPQRAGIRKLPNMNATQIQANNSALSLHVHKVPNDIEITPR
;
A
#
# COMPACT_ATOMS: atom_id res chain seq x y z
N GLY A 1 15.67 -24.34 4.76
CA GLY A 1 15.39 -23.83 6.06
C GLY A 1 13.94 -24.02 6.46
N VAL A 2 13.65 -23.65 7.66
CA VAL A 2 12.29 -23.75 8.16
C VAL A 2 11.36 -22.86 7.35
N GLN A 3 10.23 -23.40 7.04
CA GLN A 3 9.27 -22.69 6.23
C GLN A 3 8.31 -21.92 7.11
N THR A 4 8.69 -20.69 7.46
CA THR A 4 7.86 -19.87 8.33
C THR A 4 6.58 -19.42 7.65
N CYS A 5 6.59 -19.32 6.32
CA CYS A 5 5.39 -18.97 5.59
C CYS A 5 4.31 -20.02 5.63
N ALA A 6 4.60 -21.20 6.18
CA ALA A 6 3.59 -22.24 6.38
C ALA A 6 2.66 -21.96 7.55
N LEU A 7 2.96 -21.00 8.39
CA LEU A 7 2.08 -20.59 9.47
C LEU A 7 0.83 -19.90 8.91
N PRO A 8 -0.22 -19.71 9.72
CA PRO A 8 -1.47 -19.15 9.22
C PRO A 8 -1.39 -17.66 8.84
N ILE A 9 -0.21 -17.13 8.68
CA ILE A 9 -0.01 -15.79 8.14
C ILE A 9 0.00 -15.92 6.61
N PRO A 10 -0.92 -15.27 5.90
CA PRO A 10 -1.11 -15.52 4.47
C PRO A 10 0.04 -15.05 3.59
N SER A 11 0.94 -14.21 4.08
CA SER A 11 2.12 -13.87 3.32
C SER A 11 3.30 -13.61 4.24
N CYS A 12 4.48 -13.74 3.68
CA CYS A 12 5.72 -13.51 4.39
C CYS A 12 6.73 -12.86 3.45
N SER A 13 7.76 -12.31 4.04
CA SER A 13 8.86 -11.70 3.32
C SER A 13 10.14 -11.96 4.09
N MET A 14 11.26 -11.61 3.50
CA MET A 14 12.56 -11.81 4.09
C MET A 14 13.18 -10.46 4.44
N LEU A 15 13.90 -10.42 5.56
CA LEU A 15 14.62 -9.22 5.96
C LEU A 15 15.58 -8.79 4.84
N ALA A 16 15.61 -7.51 4.56
CA ALA A 16 16.42 -6.90 3.52
C ALA A 16 16.07 -7.36 2.09
N ALA A 17 14.91 -7.96 1.89
CA ALA A 17 14.38 -8.24 0.57
C ALA A 17 13.17 -7.35 0.32
N ALA A 18 13.03 -6.84 -0.90
CA ALA A 18 11.92 -5.95 -1.22
C ALA A 18 10.60 -6.72 -1.24
N LEU A 19 9.58 -6.11 -0.67
CA LEU A 19 8.22 -6.60 -0.77
C LEU A 19 7.46 -5.69 -1.73
N PRO A 20 7.10 -6.19 -2.92
CA PRO A 20 6.32 -5.37 -3.84
C PRO A 20 4.87 -5.25 -3.37
N VAL A 21 4.35 -4.04 -3.44
CA VAL A 21 2.98 -3.74 -3.03
C VAL A 21 2.32 -2.94 -4.12
N GLN A 22 1.09 -3.30 -4.45
CA GLN A 22 0.25 -2.52 -5.36
C GLN A 22 -0.90 -1.92 -4.56
N VAL A 23 -1.13 -0.64 -4.78
CA VAL A 23 -2.24 0.08 -4.18
C VAL A 23 -3.18 0.52 -5.29
N SER A 24 -4.46 0.24 -5.12
CA SER A 24 -5.48 0.59 -6.09
C SER A 24 -6.32 1.73 -5.56
N PHE A 25 -6.54 2.73 -6.41
CA PHE A 25 -7.46 3.83 -6.15
C PHE A 25 -8.64 3.69 -7.09
N ILE A 26 -9.84 3.64 -6.54
CA ILE A 26 -11.05 3.54 -7.33
C ILE A 26 -11.91 4.76 -7.07
N ASN A 27 -12.23 5.49 -8.13
CA ASN A 27 -13.20 6.58 -8.04
C ASN A 27 -14.60 5.96 -8.17
N THR A 28 -15.31 5.88 -7.06
CA THR A 28 -16.63 5.26 -7.06
C THR A 28 -17.75 6.19 -7.50
N SER A 29 -17.43 7.44 -7.80
CA SER A 29 -18.39 8.34 -8.42
C SER A 29 -18.58 7.97 -9.88
N ASP A 30 -19.79 8.09 -10.39
CA ASP A 30 -20.07 7.91 -11.82
C ASP A 30 -20.16 9.23 -12.58
N GLU A 31 -19.94 10.36 -11.89
CA GLU A 31 -20.14 11.69 -12.48
C GLU A 31 -18.93 12.61 -12.34
N HIS A 32 -18.10 12.43 -11.32
CA HIS A 32 -17.09 13.43 -10.96
C HIS A 32 -15.68 12.87 -11.10
N ILE A 33 -14.78 13.72 -11.54
CA ILE A 33 -13.33 13.43 -11.58
C ILE A 33 -12.76 13.71 -10.20
N ALA A 34 -11.81 12.89 -9.78
CA ALA A 34 -11.15 13.04 -8.48
C ALA A 34 -9.65 13.28 -8.65
N ASP A 35 -9.13 14.17 -7.84
CA ASP A 35 -7.69 14.33 -7.64
C ASP A 35 -7.37 13.82 -6.23
N VAL A 36 -6.38 12.94 -6.13
CA VAL A 36 -6.11 12.21 -4.91
C VAL A 36 -4.67 12.41 -4.51
N GLN A 37 -4.45 12.61 -3.22
CA GLN A 37 -3.11 12.54 -2.65
C GLN A 37 -2.99 11.28 -1.79
N PHE A 38 -2.03 10.45 -2.13
CA PHE A 38 -1.72 9.22 -1.42
C PHE A 38 -0.47 9.43 -0.58
N THR A 39 -0.52 9.05 0.69
CA THR A 39 0.62 9.17 1.59
C THR A 39 0.84 7.86 2.32
N ILE A 40 2.12 7.56 2.60
CA ILE A 40 2.55 6.39 3.36
C ILE A 40 3.22 6.91 4.62
N GLU A 41 2.82 6.34 5.76
CA GLU A 41 3.40 6.71 7.04
C GLU A 41 4.81 6.14 7.17
N SER A 42 5.74 6.97 7.66
CA SER A 42 7.08 6.51 7.96
C SER A 42 7.08 5.69 9.24
N THR A 43 7.68 4.51 9.19
CA THR A 43 7.82 3.65 10.38
C THR A 43 9.24 3.08 10.44
N PRO A 44 9.73 2.71 11.64
CA PRO A 44 11.05 2.09 11.74
C PRO A 44 11.10 0.67 11.18
N ASP A 45 9.97 0.04 10.94
CA ASP A 45 9.93 -1.34 10.46
C ASP A 45 10.16 -1.46 8.95
N TRP A 46 9.97 -0.37 8.20
CA TRP A 46 9.98 -0.40 6.75
C TRP A 46 10.69 0.79 6.16
N ILE A 47 11.46 0.55 5.08
CA ILE A 47 11.91 1.61 4.19
C ILE A 47 11.07 1.53 2.93
N VAL A 48 10.52 2.65 2.51
CA VAL A 48 9.72 2.74 1.29
C VAL A 48 10.62 3.18 0.15
N SER A 49 10.68 2.39 -0.90
CA SER A 49 11.40 2.78 -2.10
C SER A 49 10.52 3.70 -2.93
N GLY A 50 11.04 4.86 -3.24
CA GLY A 50 10.30 5.87 -3.99
C GLY A 50 9.74 6.95 -3.07
N MET A 51 8.73 7.64 -3.57
CA MET A 51 8.14 8.75 -2.83
C MET A 51 7.09 8.24 -1.87
N MET A 52 7.09 8.80 -0.67
CA MET A 52 6.08 8.49 0.34
C MET A 52 4.78 9.26 0.13
N ARG A 53 4.76 10.13 -0.85
CA ARG A 53 3.59 10.93 -1.20
C ARG A 53 3.44 10.92 -2.71
N HIS A 54 2.27 10.52 -3.18
CA HIS A 54 1.96 10.46 -4.59
C HIS A 54 0.70 11.26 -4.87
N SER A 55 0.69 11.95 -6.01
CA SER A 55 -0.52 12.60 -6.50
C SER A 55 -1.07 11.80 -7.67
N VAL A 56 -2.34 11.47 -7.60
CA VAL A 56 -3.06 10.81 -8.67
C VAL A 56 -4.08 11.80 -9.20
N SER A 57 -3.76 12.38 -10.36
CA SER A 57 -4.58 13.43 -10.94
C SER A 57 -5.56 12.86 -11.96
N MET A 58 -6.71 13.50 -12.03
CA MET A 58 -7.73 13.19 -13.05
C MET A 58 -8.15 11.72 -13.05
N LEU A 59 -8.44 11.20 -11.87
CA LEU A 59 -9.03 9.89 -11.74
C LEU A 59 -10.48 9.99 -12.23
N LEU A 60 -10.75 9.41 -13.38
CA LEU A 60 -12.04 9.52 -14.04
C LEU A 60 -13.13 8.76 -13.29
N PRO A 61 -14.40 9.09 -13.52
CA PRO A 61 -15.49 8.33 -12.91
C PRO A 61 -15.34 6.83 -13.20
N CYS A 62 -15.53 6.03 -12.17
CA CYS A 62 -15.40 4.56 -12.21
C CYS A 62 -14.01 4.05 -12.59
N GLU A 63 -13.03 4.92 -12.69
CA GLU A 63 -11.67 4.51 -13.03
C GLU A 63 -10.96 3.92 -11.83
N GLU A 64 -10.18 2.88 -12.10
CA GLU A 64 -9.21 2.32 -11.16
C GLU A 64 -7.81 2.65 -11.64
N ARG A 65 -6.97 3.12 -10.72
CA ARG A 65 -5.56 3.37 -11.03
C ARG A 65 -4.68 2.68 -10.01
N LEU A 66 -3.61 2.06 -10.50
CA LEU A 66 -2.68 1.31 -9.67
C LEU A 66 -1.39 2.10 -9.47
N VAL A 67 -0.89 2.07 -8.25
CA VAL A 67 0.45 2.58 -7.91
C VAL A 67 1.24 1.43 -7.31
N SER A 68 2.42 1.18 -7.86
CA SER A 68 3.31 0.13 -7.38
C SER A 68 4.42 0.73 -6.55
N LEU A 69 4.72 0.09 -5.43
CA LEU A 69 5.85 0.49 -4.58
C LEU A 69 6.54 -0.73 -4.02
N GLU A 70 7.72 -0.50 -3.45
CA GLU A 70 8.47 -1.54 -2.78
C GLU A 70 8.71 -1.14 -1.34
N LEU A 71 8.48 -2.09 -0.45
CA LEU A 71 8.75 -1.93 0.97
C LEU A 71 9.91 -2.83 1.36
N TRP A 72 10.86 -2.28 2.09
CA TRP A 72 12.03 -3.02 2.54
C TRP A 72 11.93 -3.22 4.05
N PRO A 73 11.69 -4.47 4.52
CA PRO A 73 11.54 -4.70 5.95
C PRO A 73 12.87 -4.52 6.67
N GLN A 74 12.83 -3.88 7.82
CA GLN A 74 14.00 -3.55 8.61
C GLN A 74 14.09 -4.39 9.89
N ARG A 75 13.04 -5.12 10.25
CA ARG A 75 12.97 -5.90 11.46
C ARG A 75 12.28 -7.21 11.19
N ALA A 76 12.82 -8.29 11.75
CA ALA A 76 12.20 -9.60 11.67
C ALA A 76 10.99 -9.68 12.61
N GLY A 77 10.19 -10.71 12.42
CA GLY A 77 8.99 -10.95 13.19
C GLY A 77 7.73 -10.57 12.45
N ILE A 78 6.62 -10.58 13.16
CA ILE A 78 5.34 -10.17 12.58
C ILE A 78 5.26 -8.65 12.64
N ARG A 79 5.16 -8.02 11.47
CA ARG A 79 5.15 -6.57 11.33
C ARG A 79 3.93 -6.13 10.56
N LYS A 80 3.36 -5.01 10.98
CA LYS A 80 2.27 -4.40 10.24
C LYS A 80 2.83 -3.57 9.11
N LEU A 81 2.11 -3.54 7.99
CA LEU A 81 2.42 -2.62 6.92
C LEU A 81 2.28 -1.18 7.40
N PRO A 82 3.03 -0.25 6.81
CA PRO A 82 2.84 1.16 7.12
C PRO A 82 1.42 1.59 6.76
N ASN A 83 0.88 2.52 7.53
CA ASN A 83 -0.42 3.09 7.22
C ASN A 83 -0.36 3.85 5.90
N MET A 84 -1.37 3.66 5.10
CA MET A 84 -1.50 4.30 3.80
C MET A 84 -2.83 5.02 3.76
N ASN A 85 -2.79 6.29 3.36
CA ASN A 85 -3.98 7.12 3.33
C ASN A 85 -4.11 7.78 1.98
N ALA A 86 -5.36 7.87 1.51
CA ALA A 86 -5.67 8.60 0.31
C ALA A 86 -6.73 9.63 0.64
N THR A 87 -6.48 10.87 0.22
CA THR A 87 -7.41 11.98 0.43
C THR A 87 -7.66 12.69 -0.88
N GLN A 88 -8.87 13.21 -1.03
CA GLN A 88 -9.16 14.07 -2.16
C GLN A 88 -8.52 15.44 -1.94
N ILE A 89 -7.87 15.95 -2.98
CA ILE A 89 -7.25 17.26 -2.91
C ILE A 89 -8.31 18.35 -2.97
N GLN A 90 -9.36 18.12 -3.73
CA GLN A 90 -10.48 19.05 -3.87
C GLN A 90 -11.77 18.36 -3.45
N ALA A 91 -12.61 19.08 -2.73
CA ALA A 91 -13.92 18.58 -2.37
C ALA A 91 -14.82 18.67 -3.61
N ASN A 92 -15.19 17.52 -4.16
CA ASN A 92 -15.97 17.48 -5.39
C ASN A 92 -17.01 16.36 -5.39
N ASN A 93 -17.54 15.98 -4.30
CA ASN A 93 -18.58 14.94 -4.17
C ASN A 93 -18.21 13.57 -4.71
N SER A 94 -16.99 13.36 -5.12
CA SER A 94 -16.55 12.04 -5.56
C SER A 94 -16.33 11.15 -4.35
N ALA A 95 -16.72 9.89 -4.45
CA ALA A 95 -16.37 8.88 -3.46
C ALA A 95 -15.08 8.22 -3.87
N LEU A 96 -14.28 7.81 -2.88
CA LEU A 96 -12.98 7.23 -3.12
C LEU A 96 -12.83 5.96 -2.30
N SER A 97 -12.39 4.90 -2.95
CA SER A 97 -11.99 3.65 -2.28
C SER A 97 -10.51 3.41 -2.47
N LEU A 98 -9.85 2.99 -1.39
CA LEU A 98 -8.44 2.64 -1.39
C LEU A 98 -8.29 1.17 -1.05
N HIS A 99 -7.56 0.43 -1.88
CA HIS A 99 -7.27 -0.98 -1.65
C HIS A 99 -5.79 -1.24 -1.75
N VAL A 100 -5.28 -2.08 -0.85
CA VAL A 100 -3.92 -2.60 -0.93
C VAL A 100 -4.01 -4.03 -1.42
N HIS A 101 -3.52 -4.28 -2.62
CA HIS A 101 -3.65 -5.58 -3.27
C HIS A 101 -2.65 -6.59 -2.74
N LYS A 102 -3.12 -7.85 -2.57
CA LYS A 102 -2.28 -9.03 -2.37
C LYS A 102 -1.43 -9.03 -1.10
N VAL A 103 -1.60 -8.05 -0.22
CA VAL A 103 -0.79 -7.95 0.98
C VAL A 103 -1.70 -7.76 2.17
N PRO A 104 -1.68 -8.65 3.17
CA PRO A 104 -2.44 -8.46 4.40
C PRO A 104 -1.79 -7.38 5.27
N ASN A 105 -2.48 -6.97 6.32
CA ASN A 105 -1.95 -5.95 7.23
C ASN A 105 -0.74 -6.44 8.01
N ASP A 106 -0.71 -7.72 8.34
CA ASP A 106 0.39 -8.31 9.11
C ASP A 106 1.23 -9.20 8.20
N ILE A 107 2.52 -8.98 8.21
CA ILE A 107 3.49 -9.71 7.40
C ILE A 107 4.52 -10.32 8.34
N GLU A 108 4.81 -11.59 8.15
CA GLU A 108 5.91 -12.23 8.86
C GLU A 108 7.21 -11.97 8.11
N ILE A 109 8.17 -11.35 8.79
CA ILE A 109 9.48 -11.06 8.23
C ILE A 109 10.47 -12.06 8.81
N THR A 110 11.00 -12.92 7.95
CA THR A 110 11.98 -13.92 8.37
C THR A 110 13.38 -13.31 8.41
N PRO A 111 14.21 -13.70 9.39
CA PRO A 111 15.62 -13.28 9.37
C PRO A 111 16.32 -13.87 8.17
N ARG A 112 17.36 -13.20 7.75
CA ARG A 112 18.19 -13.70 6.65
C ARG A 112 19.05 -14.87 7.08
#